data_a515333289f65d414895057801cccfbb
#
_entry.id   a515333289f65d414895057801cccfbb
#
_cell.length_a   1.000
_cell.length_b   1.000
_cell.length_c   1.000
_cell.angle_alpha   90.00
_cell.angle_beta   90.00
_cell.angle_gamma   90.00
#
_symmetry.space_group_name_H-M   'P 1'
#
loop_
_entity.id
_entity.type
_entity.pdbx_description
1 polymer ?
#
loop_
_entity_poly.entity_id
_entity_poly.type
_entity_poly.pdbx_seq_one_letter_code
_entity_poly.pdbx_strand_id
1 'polypeptide(L)'
;MVRLAIEDEGMTISSPGGFIEGVNLTNLLTVEPHGRNQALADALKRIGLAERTGRGIDRIYEGSIIYGRPLPDYSESTERYVKLFIQRAEPDLSFAKMISNEENRMGRSLPINSLLILSVLQNQRRVTLQELSDSIYISESRTKANVEKLIESGLVEAIGNGKTRTYLLSAKVYKEQDNVVGYVRQTGIDSLKYEELVMKLAKQQNGHVTRDNVSELLNISSSQAYRLLKRLADKKMLVLVGKGRTAGYDVMK
;
A
#
# COMPACT_ATOMS: atom_id res chain seq x y z
N MET A 1 13.91 26.54 21.32
CA MET A 1 13.82 27.30 20.07
C MET A 1 13.43 26.34 18.96
N VAL A 2 12.48 26.67 18.13
CA VAL A 2 12.17 25.92 16.90
C VAL A 2 13.35 26.09 15.94
N ARG A 3 13.79 24.99 15.31
CA ARG A 3 14.89 24.98 14.35
C ARG A 3 14.36 24.50 13.00
N LEU A 4 14.72 25.21 11.94
CA LEU A 4 14.57 24.83 10.55
C LEU A 4 15.97 24.64 9.95
N ALA A 5 16.23 23.49 9.36
CA ALA A 5 17.44 23.20 8.59
C ALA A 5 17.03 22.76 7.17
N ILE A 6 17.70 23.28 6.17
CA ILE A 6 17.54 22.90 4.75
C ILE A 6 18.89 22.38 4.30
N GLU A 7 18.94 21.12 3.90
CA GLU A 7 20.14 20.38 3.50
C GLU A 7 19.90 19.72 2.13
N ASP A 8 20.92 19.09 1.58
CA ASP A 8 20.79 18.47 0.25
C ASP A 8 19.79 17.32 0.23
N GLU A 9 19.66 16.59 1.34
CA GLU A 9 18.74 15.47 1.49
C GLU A 9 17.29 15.89 1.74
N GLY A 10 17.06 17.12 2.23
CA GLY A 10 15.71 17.58 2.54
C GLY A 10 15.64 18.72 3.54
N MET A 11 14.47 18.87 4.12
CA MET A 11 14.16 19.89 5.11
C MET A 11 13.81 19.23 6.46
N THR A 12 14.50 19.67 7.50
CA THR A 12 14.22 19.25 8.88
C THR A 12 13.60 20.40 9.67
N ILE A 13 12.49 20.15 10.32
CA ILE A 13 11.87 21.05 11.29
C ILE A 13 11.87 20.37 12.65
N SER A 14 12.46 21.01 13.65
CA SER A 14 12.44 20.48 15.02
C SER A 14 11.89 21.51 16.00
N SER A 15 11.03 21.06 16.90
CA SER A 15 10.40 21.84 17.96
C SER A 15 10.73 21.23 19.32
N PRO A 16 11.14 22.02 20.33
CA PRO A 16 11.39 21.52 21.67
C PRO A 16 10.11 21.01 22.32
N GLY A 17 10.25 19.96 23.13
CA GLY A 17 9.15 19.21 23.74
C GLY A 17 8.64 18.12 22.81
N GLY A 18 8.56 16.88 23.32
CA GLY A 18 8.04 15.72 22.57
C GLY A 18 6.56 15.87 22.19
N PHE A 19 5.96 14.84 21.65
CA PHE A 19 4.52 14.82 21.44
C PHE A 19 3.78 15.04 22.76
N ILE A 20 2.61 15.66 22.69
CA ILE A 20 1.74 15.81 23.87
C ILE A 20 1.17 14.45 24.28
N GLU A 21 0.72 14.35 25.52
CA GLU A 21 0.17 13.12 26.07
C GLU A 21 -0.95 12.57 25.15
N GLY A 22 -0.91 11.26 24.89
CA GLY A 22 -1.85 10.59 23.99
C GLY A 22 -1.53 10.68 22.50
N VAL A 23 -0.54 11.49 22.09
CA VAL A 23 -0.08 11.58 20.70
C VAL A 23 1.22 10.82 20.51
N ASN A 24 1.27 9.99 19.46
CA ASN A 24 2.44 9.22 19.07
C ASN A 24 2.49 9.04 17.54
N LEU A 25 3.54 8.42 17.03
CA LEU A 25 3.76 8.22 15.58
C LEU A 25 2.63 7.45 14.90
N THR A 26 1.96 6.55 15.63
CA THR A 26 0.93 5.68 15.05
C THR A 26 -0.47 6.31 15.00
N ASN A 27 -0.67 7.47 15.64
CA ASN A 27 -1.97 8.12 15.69
C ASN A 27 -1.98 9.59 15.23
N LEU A 28 -0.88 10.09 14.66
CA LEU A 28 -0.75 11.48 14.22
C LEU A 28 -1.90 11.97 13.33
N LEU A 29 -2.44 11.10 12.46
CA LEU A 29 -3.52 11.41 11.52
C LEU A 29 -4.92 11.10 12.06
N THR A 30 -5.02 10.53 13.26
CA THR A 30 -6.31 10.06 13.80
C THR A 30 -6.65 10.63 15.17
N VAL A 31 -5.67 11.20 15.86
CA VAL A 31 -5.86 11.77 17.19
C VAL A 31 -6.61 13.09 17.11
N GLU A 32 -7.52 13.32 18.04
CA GLU A 32 -8.19 14.60 18.15
C GLU A 32 -7.21 15.71 18.55
N PRO A 33 -7.30 16.89 17.89
CA PRO A 33 -6.38 17.99 18.16
C PRO A 33 -6.61 18.55 19.56
N HIS A 34 -5.57 18.56 20.37
CA HIS A 34 -5.56 19.18 21.67
C HIS A 34 -4.23 19.89 21.93
N GLY A 35 -4.20 20.84 22.84
CA GLY A 35 -3.01 21.64 23.13
C GLY A 35 -2.60 21.52 24.58
N ARG A 36 -1.29 21.64 24.88
CA ARG A 36 -0.79 21.73 26.26
C ARG A 36 -1.33 22.94 27.02
N ASN A 37 -1.53 24.03 26.31
CA ASN A 37 -2.08 25.28 26.85
C ASN A 37 -3.24 25.72 25.98
N GLN A 38 -4.47 25.41 26.42
CA GLN A 38 -5.69 25.72 25.70
C GLN A 38 -5.89 27.22 25.55
N ALA A 39 -5.64 27.99 26.61
CA ALA A 39 -5.82 29.45 26.60
C ALA A 39 -4.90 30.13 25.58
N LEU A 40 -3.64 29.70 25.49
CA LEU A 40 -2.68 30.19 24.49
C LEU A 40 -3.13 29.80 23.08
N ALA A 41 -3.54 28.53 22.88
CA ALA A 41 -4.02 28.06 21.59
C ALA A 41 -5.27 28.83 21.12
N ASP A 42 -6.19 29.16 22.02
CA ASP A 42 -7.37 29.95 21.72
C ASP A 42 -7.02 31.41 21.39
N ALA A 43 -6.08 31.99 22.12
CA ALA A 43 -5.58 33.34 21.83
C ALA A 43 -4.95 33.42 20.44
N LEU A 44 -4.05 32.47 20.11
CA LEU A 44 -3.39 32.40 18.80
C LEU A 44 -4.41 32.17 17.67
N LYS A 45 -5.45 31.35 17.89
CA LYS A 45 -6.53 31.16 16.93
C LYS A 45 -7.29 32.43 16.67
N ARG A 46 -7.63 33.19 17.73
CA ARG A 46 -8.40 34.47 17.62
C ARG A 46 -7.66 35.50 16.78
N ILE A 47 -6.35 35.54 16.86
CA ILE A 47 -5.52 36.47 16.06
C ILE A 47 -5.06 35.90 14.74
N GLY A 48 -5.55 34.72 14.35
CA GLY A 48 -5.26 34.10 13.04
C GLY A 48 -3.88 33.46 12.91
N LEU A 49 -3.12 33.28 14.00
CA LEU A 49 -1.78 32.68 13.99
C LEU A 49 -1.76 31.16 14.19
N ALA A 50 -2.89 30.55 14.54
CA ALA A 50 -3.00 29.10 14.69
C ALA A 50 -4.37 28.59 14.24
N GLU A 51 -4.40 27.41 13.65
CA GLU A 51 -5.62 26.63 13.44
C GLU A 51 -5.75 25.57 14.54
N ARG A 52 -7.00 25.27 14.95
CA ARG A 52 -7.31 24.21 15.92
C ARG A 52 -8.15 23.09 15.29
N THR A 53 -8.03 22.92 13.99
CA THR A 53 -8.80 21.91 13.24
C THR A 53 -8.10 20.57 13.15
N GLY A 54 -6.86 20.45 13.65
CA GLY A 54 -6.02 19.25 13.50
C GLY A 54 -5.48 19.01 12.08
N ARG A 55 -5.82 19.87 11.12
CA ARG A 55 -5.49 19.67 9.70
C ARG A 55 -4.02 19.94 9.33
N GLY A 56 -3.20 20.40 10.27
CA GLY A 56 -1.80 20.72 9.98
C GLY A 56 -0.99 19.50 9.52
N ILE A 57 -1.14 18.39 10.23
CA ILE A 57 -0.50 17.11 9.88
C ILE A 57 -1.05 16.59 8.55
N ASP A 58 -2.36 16.57 8.38
CA ASP A 58 -3.00 16.13 7.13
C ASP A 58 -2.45 16.90 5.93
N ARG A 59 -2.34 18.22 6.01
CA ARG A 59 -1.83 19.08 4.94
C ARG A 59 -0.36 18.78 4.57
N ILE A 60 0.47 18.41 5.55
CA ILE A 60 1.86 18.03 5.30
C ILE A 60 1.91 16.71 4.51
N TYR A 61 1.11 15.72 4.91
CA TYR A 61 1.00 14.45 4.21
C TYR A 61 0.35 14.62 2.83
N GLU A 62 -0.78 15.31 2.74
CA GLU A 62 -1.46 15.62 1.47
C GLU A 62 -0.50 16.31 0.50
N GLY A 63 0.21 17.35 0.95
CA GLY A 63 1.18 18.06 0.12
C GLY A 63 2.29 17.18 -0.43
N SER A 64 2.82 16.26 0.37
CA SER A 64 3.81 15.30 -0.11
C SER A 64 3.24 14.35 -1.16
N ILE A 65 2.06 13.78 -0.90
CA ILE A 65 1.42 12.79 -1.77
C ILE A 65 0.97 13.40 -3.10
N ILE A 66 0.31 14.57 -3.07
CA ILE A 66 -0.21 15.24 -4.27
C ILE A 66 0.93 15.57 -5.26
N TYR A 67 2.10 15.88 -4.74
CA TYR A 67 3.29 16.11 -5.57
C TYR A 67 4.11 14.84 -5.86
N GLY A 68 3.60 13.65 -5.52
CA GLY A 68 4.28 12.37 -5.77
C GLY A 68 5.63 12.25 -5.05
N ARG A 69 5.72 12.79 -3.83
CA ARG A 69 6.93 12.78 -3.00
C ARG A 69 6.81 11.77 -1.87
N PRO A 70 7.95 11.34 -1.28
CA PRO A 70 7.95 10.51 -0.08
C PRO A 70 7.12 11.12 1.05
N LEU A 71 6.55 10.26 1.89
CA LEU A 71 5.80 10.69 3.06
C LEU A 71 6.72 11.42 4.05
N PRO A 72 6.17 12.39 4.81
CA PRO A 72 6.89 13.05 5.89
C PRO A 72 7.31 12.05 6.97
N ASP A 73 8.51 12.19 7.48
CA ASP A 73 9.08 11.30 8.50
C ASP A 73 9.18 12.01 9.86
N TYR A 74 8.58 11.40 10.87
CA TYR A 74 8.64 11.83 12.27
C TYR A 74 9.39 10.84 13.16
N SER A 75 10.01 9.80 12.60
CA SER A 75 10.62 8.68 13.35
C SER A 75 11.73 9.10 14.32
N GLU A 76 12.41 10.21 14.02
CA GLU A 76 13.45 10.75 14.89
C GLU A 76 12.92 11.64 16.03
N SER A 77 11.60 11.73 16.22
CA SER A 77 11.01 12.45 17.35
C SER A 77 11.27 11.70 18.67
N THR A 78 11.48 12.46 19.74
CA THR A 78 11.75 11.94 21.08
C THR A 78 10.85 12.59 22.11
N GLU A 79 10.99 12.22 23.39
CA GLU A 79 10.29 12.91 24.48
C GLU A 79 10.72 14.37 24.66
N ARG A 80 11.88 14.75 24.09
CA ARG A 80 12.48 16.09 24.25
C ARG A 80 12.21 17.01 23.08
N TYR A 81 11.91 16.47 21.91
CA TYR A 81 11.61 17.26 20.70
C TYR A 81 10.78 16.47 19.71
N VAL A 82 9.96 17.17 18.95
CA VAL A 82 9.33 16.65 17.75
C VAL A 82 10.18 17.06 16.55
N LYS A 83 10.56 16.09 15.74
CA LYS A 83 11.37 16.28 14.53
C LYS A 83 10.58 15.79 13.31
N LEU A 84 10.35 16.70 12.37
CA LEU A 84 9.78 16.40 11.05
C LEU A 84 10.89 16.48 10.02
N PHE A 85 11.08 15.42 9.25
CA PHE A 85 11.93 15.42 8.07
C PHE A 85 11.07 15.30 6.81
N ILE A 86 11.28 16.20 5.85
CA ILE A 86 10.67 16.18 4.52
C ILE A 86 11.78 15.96 3.52
N GLN A 87 11.83 14.76 2.97
CA GLN A 87 12.89 14.34 2.04
C GLN A 87 12.81 15.14 0.73
N ARG A 88 13.97 15.58 0.26
CA ARG A 88 14.12 16.06 -1.11
C ARG A 88 14.09 14.86 -2.06
N ALA A 89 13.11 14.82 -2.93
CA ALA A 89 12.98 13.77 -3.94
C ALA A 89 12.40 14.38 -5.22
N GLU A 90 12.76 13.78 -6.35
CA GLU A 90 12.09 14.09 -7.61
C GLU A 90 10.62 13.69 -7.50
N PRO A 91 9.69 14.54 -7.94
CA PRO A 91 8.27 14.24 -7.89
C PRO A 91 7.92 13.14 -8.89
N ASP A 92 7.08 12.20 -8.47
CA ASP A 92 6.41 11.28 -9.40
C ASP A 92 5.26 12.01 -10.11
N LEU A 93 5.60 12.67 -11.23
CA LEU A 93 4.64 13.48 -11.99
C LEU A 93 3.51 12.63 -12.57
N SER A 94 3.74 11.36 -12.85
CA SER A 94 2.72 10.45 -13.37
C SER A 94 1.68 10.11 -12.30
N PHE A 95 2.13 9.87 -11.08
CA PHE A 95 1.28 9.67 -9.93
C PHE A 95 0.51 10.96 -9.55
N ALA A 96 1.19 12.09 -9.50
CA ALA A 96 0.56 13.39 -9.23
C ALA A 96 -0.53 13.71 -10.26
N LYS A 97 -0.28 13.46 -11.54
CA LYS A 97 -1.28 13.62 -12.61
C LYS A 97 -2.48 12.70 -12.43
N MET A 98 -2.26 11.45 -12.06
CA MET A 98 -3.33 10.50 -11.76
C MET A 98 -4.24 10.98 -10.62
N ILE A 99 -3.66 11.46 -9.50
CA ILE A 99 -4.41 12.05 -8.40
C ILE A 99 -5.24 13.24 -8.90
N SER A 100 -4.62 14.19 -9.60
CA SER A 100 -5.31 15.38 -10.12
C SER A 100 -6.46 15.03 -11.08
N ASN A 101 -6.25 14.05 -11.97
CA ASN A 101 -7.30 13.59 -12.88
C ASN A 101 -8.49 13.01 -12.13
N GLU A 102 -8.24 12.22 -11.08
CA GLU A 102 -9.31 11.62 -10.29
C GLU A 102 -10.06 12.67 -9.47
N GLU A 103 -9.37 13.62 -8.86
CA GLU A 103 -10.00 14.73 -8.14
C GLU A 103 -10.87 15.59 -9.07
N ASN A 104 -10.37 15.90 -10.26
CA ASN A 104 -11.14 16.61 -11.30
C ASN A 104 -12.38 15.80 -11.72
N ARG A 105 -12.27 14.49 -11.89
CA ARG A 105 -13.39 13.60 -12.23
C ARG A 105 -14.45 13.58 -11.13
N MET A 106 -14.02 13.60 -9.86
CA MET A 106 -14.91 13.59 -8.71
C MET A 106 -15.47 14.97 -8.35
N GLY A 107 -14.88 16.05 -8.84
CA GLY A 107 -15.18 17.42 -8.45
C GLY A 107 -14.86 17.76 -6.99
N ARG A 108 -14.00 16.96 -6.35
CA ARG A 108 -13.55 17.16 -4.95
C ARG A 108 -12.21 16.47 -4.71
N SER A 109 -11.50 16.94 -3.69
CA SER A 109 -10.24 16.30 -3.26
C SER A 109 -10.48 14.89 -2.72
N LEU A 110 -9.49 14.02 -2.93
CA LEU A 110 -9.45 12.68 -2.36
C LEU A 110 -9.22 12.78 -0.83
N PRO A 111 -9.94 11.98 -0.04
CA PRO A 111 -9.68 11.90 1.40
C PRO A 111 -8.23 11.47 1.69
N ILE A 112 -7.63 11.98 2.77
CA ILE A 112 -6.25 11.68 3.16
C ILE A 112 -5.99 10.17 3.26
N ASN A 113 -6.91 9.39 3.80
CA ASN A 113 -6.77 7.93 3.89
C ASN A 113 -6.69 7.26 2.51
N SER A 114 -7.41 7.77 1.51
CA SER A 114 -7.33 7.28 0.13
C SER A 114 -5.99 7.64 -0.50
N LEU A 115 -5.50 8.86 -0.28
CA LEU A 115 -4.19 9.31 -0.75
C LEU A 115 -3.05 8.48 -0.16
N LEU A 116 -3.10 8.18 1.14
CA LEU A 116 -2.12 7.33 1.82
C LEU A 116 -2.09 5.91 1.23
N ILE A 117 -3.26 5.30 1.04
CA ILE A 117 -3.37 3.96 0.43
C ILE A 117 -2.77 3.96 -0.98
N LEU A 118 -3.11 4.95 -1.81
CA LEU A 118 -2.58 5.07 -3.17
C LEU A 118 -1.06 5.28 -3.17
N SER A 119 -0.53 6.08 -2.24
CA SER A 119 0.91 6.29 -2.08
C SER A 119 1.65 5.00 -1.68
N VAL A 120 1.10 4.20 -0.77
CA VAL A 120 1.66 2.89 -0.41
C VAL A 120 1.65 1.96 -1.61
N LEU A 121 0.53 1.87 -2.35
CA LEU A 121 0.39 1.02 -3.53
C LEU A 121 1.29 1.46 -4.71
N GLN A 122 1.61 2.75 -4.81
CA GLN A 122 2.57 3.27 -5.80
C GLN A 122 3.99 2.78 -5.51
N ASN A 123 4.38 2.74 -4.24
CA ASN A 123 5.72 2.36 -3.81
C ASN A 123 5.86 0.85 -3.58
N GLN A 124 4.83 0.22 -3.04
CA GLN A 124 4.77 -1.23 -2.76
C GLN A 124 3.81 -1.87 -3.76
N ARG A 125 4.37 -2.65 -4.66
CA ARG A 125 3.64 -3.15 -5.85
C ARG A 125 2.39 -3.96 -5.55
N ARG A 126 2.34 -4.67 -4.41
CA ARG A 126 1.23 -5.56 -4.06
C ARG A 126 1.24 -5.83 -2.56
N VAL A 127 0.19 -5.49 -1.88
CA VAL A 127 0.11 -5.54 -0.42
C VAL A 127 -1.19 -6.16 0.05
N THR A 128 -1.16 -6.79 1.22
CA THR A 128 -2.35 -7.27 1.94
C THR A 128 -3.05 -6.11 2.66
N LEU A 129 -4.28 -6.36 3.16
CA LEU A 129 -5.00 -5.37 3.96
C LEU A 129 -4.24 -5.02 5.25
N GLN A 130 -3.62 -6.01 5.88
CA GLN A 130 -2.85 -5.82 7.10
C GLN A 130 -1.62 -4.96 6.84
N GLU A 131 -0.82 -5.28 5.82
CA GLU A 131 0.34 -4.46 5.44
C GLU A 131 -0.03 -3.01 5.11
N LEU A 132 -1.17 -2.79 4.43
CA LEU A 132 -1.70 -1.44 4.21
C LEU A 132 -2.04 -0.74 5.52
N SER A 133 -2.80 -1.41 6.40
CA SER A 133 -3.21 -0.91 7.70
C SER A 133 -2.01 -0.51 8.55
N ASP A 134 -1.00 -1.38 8.61
CA ASP A 134 0.23 -1.15 9.37
C ASP A 134 1.06 0.00 8.78
N SER A 135 1.14 0.10 7.45
CA SER A 135 1.92 1.14 6.77
C SER A 135 1.34 2.55 6.94
N ILE A 136 0.01 2.67 7.05
CA ILE A 136 -0.67 3.96 7.18
C ILE A 136 -1.17 4.25 8.60
N TYR A 137 -0.93 3.34 9.55
CA TYR A 137 -1.34 3.45 10.95
C TYR A 137 -2.86 3.71 11.13
N ILE A 138 -3.69 3.04 10.34
CA ILE A 138 -5.15 3.13 10.39
C ILE A 138 -5.70 1.72 10.63
N SER A 139 -6.78 1.60 11.40
CA SER A 139 -7.39 0.30 11.68
C SER A 139 -7.80 -0.45 10.39
N GLU A 140 -7.67 -1.77 10.37
CA GLU A 140 -8.02 -2.60 9.22
C GLU A 140 -9.45 -2.35 8.71
N SER A 141 -10.41 -2.12 9.60
CA SER A 141 -11.80 -1.84 9.22
C SER A 141 -11.92 -0.53 8.42
N ARG A 142 -11.24 0.53 8.85
CA ARG A 142 -11.21 1.81 8.12
C ARG A 142 -10.41 1.68 6.82
N THR A 143 -9.27 1.00 6.84
CA THR A 143 -8.47 0.72 5.65
C THR A 143 -9.28 -0.04 4.61
N LYS A 144 -9.99 -1.10 5.01
CA LYS A 144 -10.87 -1.88 4.14
C LYS A 144 -11.95 -1.00 3.50
N ALA A 145 -12.64 -0.18 4.29
CA ALA A 145 -13.69 0.70 3.77
C ALA A 145 -13.17 1.71 2.74
N ASN A 146 -11.95 2.24 2.92
CA ASN A 146 -11.33 3.14 1.95
C ASN A 146 -10.83 2.40 0.70
N VAL A 147 -10.24 1.21 0.86
CA VAL A 147 -9.81 0.37 -0.26
C VAL A 147 -11.00 -0.04 -1.14
N GLU A 148 -12.13 -0.44 -0.56
CA GLU A 148 -13.33 -0.79 -1.34
C GLU A 148 -13.84 0.41 -2.16
N LYS A 149 -13.83 1.63 -1.61
CA LYS A 149 -14.15 2.85 -2.38
C LYS A 149 -13.17 3.09 -3.53
N LEU A 150 -11.88 2.81 -3.33
CA LEU A 150 -10.86 2.93 -4.37
C LEU A 150 -11.01 1.84 -5.45
N ILE A 151 -11.51 0.66 -5.10
CA ILE A 151 -11.88 -0.39 -6.06
C ILE A 151 -13.10 0.04 -6.87
N GLU A 152 -14.14 0.57 -6.22
CA GLU A 152 -15.34 1.09 -6.88
C GLU A 152 -15.01 2.24 -7.86
N SER A 153 -14.05 3.10 -7.51
CA SER A 153 -13.57 4.16 -8.41
C SER A 153 -12.67 3.66 -9.54
N GLY A 154 -12.25 2.40 -9.50
CA GLY A 154 -11.37 1.79 -10.49
C GLY A 154 -9.89 2.17 -10.37
N LEU A 155 -9.47 2.74 -9.23
CA LEU A 155 -8.06 3.09 -8.98
C LEU A 155 -7.26 1.90 -8.41
N VAL A 156 -7.92 1.00 -7.71
CA VAL A 156 -7.32 -0.17 -7.06
C VAL A 156 -7.97 -1.44 -7.58
N GLU A 157 -7.20 -2.49 -7.71
CA GLU A 157 -7.65 -3.85 -7.99
C GLU A 157 -7.31 -4.77 -6.83
N ALA A 158 -8.14 -5.80 -6.62
CA ALA A 158 -7.91 -6.83 -5.63
C ALA A 158 -7.68 -8.17 -6.29
N ILE A 159 -6.68 -8.92 -5.84
CA ILE A 159 -6.35 -10.25 -6.34
C ILE A 159 -6.41 -11.24 -5.17
N GLY A 160 -7.03 -12.39 -5.40
CA GLY A 160 -7.22 -13.42 -4.38
C GLY A 160 -8.44 -13.21 -3.51
N ASN A 161 -8.63 -14.08 -2.52
CA ASN A 161 -9.79 -14.08 -1.63
C ASN A 161 -9.37 -14.30 -0.17
N GLY A 162 -10.21 -13.85 0.76
CA GLY A 162 -9.99 -14.04 2.18
C GLY A 162 -8.71 -13.37 2.68
N LYS A 163 -7.97 -14.03 3.57
CA LYS A 163 -6.76 -13.49 4.20
C LYS A 163 -5.59 -13.29 3.23
N THR A 164 -5.58 -13.96 2.09
CA THR A 164 -4.55 -13.83 1.05
C THR A 164 -4.91 -12.81 -0.04
N ARG A 165 -6.03 -12.08 0.14
CA ARG A 165 -6.42 -11.01 -0.75
C ARG A 165 -5.40 -9.88 -0.70
N THR A 166 -4.88 -9.50 -1.85
CA THR A 166 -3.90 -8.44 -2.00
C THR A 166 -4.44 -7.34 -2.91
N TYR A 167 -3.91 -6.16 -2.74
CA TYR A 167 -4.31 -4.95 -3.43
C TYR A 167 -3.16 -4.36 -4.21
N LEU A 168 -3.45 -3.76 -5.35
CA LEU A 168 -2.50 -3.09 -6.23
C LEU A 168 -3.21 -1.96 -6.99
N LEU A 169 -2.45 -1.06 -7.57
CA LEU A 169 -3.02 -0.06 -8.47
C LEU A 169 -3.60 -0.74 -9.71
N SER A 170 -4.73 -0.23 -10.22
CA SER A 170 -5.43 -0.84 -11.33
C SER A 170 -4.69 -0.71 -12.67
N ALA A 171 -5.04 -1.57 -13.64
CA ALA A 171 -4.55 -1.45 -15.00
C ALA A 171 -4.80 -0.07 -15.61
N LYS A 172 -5.92 0.56 -15.26
CA LYS A 172 -6.27 1.93 -15.69
C LYS A 172 -5.20 2.93 -15.26
N VAL A 173 -4.80 2.89 -13.97
CA VAL A 173 -3.78 3.78 -13.40
C VAL A 173 -2.44 3.59 -14.10
N TYR A 174 -2.00 2.35 -14.31
CA TYR A 174 -0.76 2.06 -15.02
C TYR A 174 -0.78 2.52 -16.48
N LYS A 175 -1.92 2.44 -17.13
CA LYS A 175 -2.09 2.94 -18.50
C LYS A 175 -2.01 4.47 -18.55
N GLU A 176 -2.61 5.16 -17.59
CA GLU A 176 -2.54 6.63 -17.47
C GLU A 176 -1.12 7.13 -17.14
N GLN A 177 -0.31 6.29 -16.50
CA GLN A 177 1.10 6.55 -16.19
C GLN A 177 2.06 6.13 -17.32
N ASP A 178 1.57 5.68 -18.48
CA ASP A 178 2.36 5.07 -19.57
C ASP A 178 3.27 3.91 -19.10
N ASN A 179 2.87 3.20 -18.04
CA ASN A 179 3.63 2.13 -17.41
C ASN A 179 2.93 0.76 -17.45
N VAL A 180 2.40 0.40 -18.60
CA VAL A 180 1.71 -0.89 -18.81
C VAL A 180 2.62 -2.08 -18.50
N VAL A 181 3.92 -1.96 -18.77
CA VAL A 181 4.91 -2.99 -18.43
C VAL A 181 5.00 -3.22 -16.92
N GLY A 182 4.87 -2.16 -16.11
CA GLY A 182 4.82 -2.24 -14.65
C GLY A 182 3.62 -3.07 -14.17
N TYR A 183 2.45 -2.84 -14.74
CA TYR A 183 1.24 -3.61 -14.43
C TYR A 183 1.39 -5.11 -14.77
N VAL A 184 1.86 -5.41 -15.98
CA VAL A 184 2.09 -6.82 -16.42
C VAL A 184 3.10 -7.52 -15.51
N ARG A 185 4.15 -6.82 -15.07
CA ARG A 185 5.11 -7.36 -14.09
C ARG A 185 4.46 -7.68 -12.74
N GLN A 186 3.52 -6.89 -12.29
CA GLN A 186 2.84 -7.14 -11.00
C GLN A 186 1.82 -8.28 -11.08
N THR A 187 1.10 -8.40 -12.18
CA THR A 187 0.05 -9.41 -12.35
C THR A 187 0.54 -10.69 -13.00
N GLY A 188 1.51 -10.60 -13.91
CA GLY A 188 2.00 -11.71 -14.71
C GLY A 188 3.17 -12.50 -14.10
N ILE A 189 4.09 -11.83 -13.40
CA ILE A 189 5.28 -12.48 -12.85
C ILE A 189 4.92 -13.53 -11.80
N ASP A 190 3.91 -13.28 -10.97
CA ASP A 190 3.51 -14.26 -9.96
C ASP A 190 2.94 -15.53 -10.60
N SER A 191 2.16 -15.41 -11.67
CA SER A 191 1.62 -16.59 -12.34
C SER A 191 2.69 -17.39 -13.09
N LEU A 192 3.65 -16.72 -13.73
CA LEU A 192 4.80 -17.37 -14.36
C LEU A 192 5.73 -17.98 -13.32
N LYS A 193 6.02 -17.25 -12.26
CA LYS A 193 6.84 -17.73 -11.13
C LYS A 193 6.18 -18.93 -10.43
N TYR A 194 4.86 -18.90 -10.27
CA TYR A 194 4.12 -20.03 -9.71
C TYR A 194 4.18 -21.25 -10.63
N GLU A 195 4.02 -21.09 -11.93
CA GLU A 195 4.15 -22.16 -12.91
C GLU A 195 5.57 -22.77 -12.88
N GLU A 196 6.61 -21.92 -12.86
CA GLU A 196 8.00 -22.36 -12.75
C GLU A 196 8.29 -23.11 -11.43
N LEU A 197 7.78 -22.59 -10.30
CA LEU A 197 7.95 -23.23 -8.99
C LEU A 197 7.25 -24.59 -8.93
N VAL A 198 6.04 -24.72 -9.48
CA VAL A 198 5.31 -25.99 -9.58
C VAL A 198 6.07 -26.98 -10.46
N MET A 199 6.58 -26.54 -11.61
CA MET A 199 7.39 -27.41 -12.48
C MET A 199 8.70 -27.84 -11.84
N LYS A 200 9.35 -26.96 -11.07
CA LYS A 200 10.55 -27.28 -10.31
C LYS A 200 10.26 -28.31 -9.21
N LEU A 201 9.15 -28.12 -8.49
CA LEU A 201 8.70 -29.07 -7.47
C LEU A 201 8.41 -30.45 -8.09
N ALA A 202 7.63 -30.47 -9.17
CA ALA A 202 7.33 -31.74 -9.89
C ALA A 202 8.60 -32.49 -10.30
N LYS A 203 9.60 -31.77 -10.86
CA LYS A 203 10.89 -32.38 -11.23
C LYS A 203 11.63 -32.95 -10.02
N GLN A 204 11.58 -32.29 -8.86
CA GLN A 204 12.22 -32.81 -7.64
C GLN A 204 11.47 -34.00 -7.03
N GLN A 205 10.19 -34.15 -7.32
CA GLN A 205 9.33 -35.25 -6.85
C GLN A 205 9.17 -36.35 -7.93
N ASN A 206 10.22 -36.66 -8.67
CA ASN A 206 10.23 -37.68 -9.72
C ASN A 206 9.19 -37.46 -10.83
N GLY A 207 8.87 -36.23 -11.12
CA GLY A 207 7.90 -35.83 -12.15
C GLY A 207 6.47 -35.75 -11.69
N HIS A 208 6.16 -36.01 -10.41
CA HIS A 208 4.82 -36.04 -9.87
C HIS A 208 4.56 -34.85 -8.95
N VAL A 209 3.34 -34.26 -8.98
CA VAL A 209 2.92 -33.20 -8.07
C VAL A 209 1.42 -33.30 -7.77
N THR A 210 1.05 -33.09 -6.51
CA THR A 210 -0.34 -33.10 -6.07
C THR A 210 -0.85 -31.68 -5.82
N ARG A 211 -2.18 -31.55 -5.73
CA ARG A 211 -2.83 -30.30 -5.38
C ARG A 211 -2.38 -29.79 -4.01
N ASP A 212 -2.21 -30.70 -3.04
CA ASP A 212 -1.82 -30.35 -1.68
C ASP A 212 -0.37 -29.85 -1.64
N ASN A 213 0.53 -30.49 -2.39
CA ASN A 213 1.91 -30.01 -2.55
C ASN A 213 1.97 -28.58 -3.12
N VAL A 214 1.14 -28.27 -4.12
CA VAL A 214 1.09 -26.92 -4.71
C VAL A 214 0.46 -25.92 -3.76
N SER A 215 -0.58 -26.31 -3.03
CA SER A 215 -1.22 -25.47 -2.00
C SER A 215 -0.22 -25.08 -0.91
N GLU A 216 0.56 -26.04 -0.43
CA GLU A 216 1.60 -25.85 0.59
C GLU A 216 2.76 -24.98 0.05
N LEU A 217 3.31 -25.34 -1.11
CA LEU A 217 4.44 -24.64 -1.74
C LEU A 217 4.17 -23.14 -1.94
N LEU A 218 2.98 -22.82 -2.42
CA LEU A 218 2.62 -21.46 -2.82
C LEU A 218 1.79 -20.71 -1.78
N ASN A 219 1.47 -21.36 -0.66
CA ASN A 219 0.56 -20.85 0.38
C ASN A 219 -0.76 -20.31 -0.19
N ILE A 220 -1.37 -21.09 -1.09
CA ILE A 220 -2.63 -20.76 -1.76
C ILE A 220 -3.72 -21.78 -1.42
N SER A 221 -4.99 -21.38 -1.65
CA SER A 221 -6.10 -22.31 -1.41
C SER A 221 -6.05 -23.53 -2.37
N SER A 222 -6.60 -24.65 -1.92
CA SER A 222 -6.72 -25.88 -2.72
C SER A 222 -7.44 -25.64 -4.07
N SER A 223 -8.42 -24.72 -4.10
CA SER A 223 -9.11 -24.32 -5.33
C SER A 223 -8.21 -23.52 -6.29
N GLN A 224 -7.33 -22.70 -5.77
CA GLN A 224 -6.35 -21.95 -6.57
C GLN A 224 -5.26 -22.88 -7.10
N ALA A 225 -4.77 -23.79 -6.27
CA ALA A 225 -3.81 -24.83 -6.68
C ALA A 225 -4.38 -25.71 -7.80
N TYR A 226 -5.65 -26.13 -7.68
CA TYR A 226 -6.32 -26.89 -8.74
C TYR A 226 -6.39 -26.09 -10.07
N ARG A 227 -6.77 -24.81 -10.03
CA ARG A 227 -6.84 -23.99 -11.25
C ARG A 227 -5.46 -23.81 -11.90
N LEU A 228 -4.41 -23.67 -11.09
CA LEU A 228 -3.04 -23.55 -11.58
C LEU A 228 -2.58 -24.86 -12.26
N LEU A 229 -2.78 -26.01 -11.61
CA LEU A 229 -2.46 -27.32 -12.16
C LEU A 229 -3.24 -27.61 -13.44
N LYS A 230 -4.54 -27.28 -13.47
CA LYS A 230 -5.35 -27.41 -14.68
C LYS A 230 -4.81 -26.54 -15.82
N ARG A 231 -4.41 -25.30 -15.54
CA ARG A 231 -3.78 -24.41 -16.54
C ARG A 231 -2.48 -24.99 -17.09
N LEU A 232 -1.65 -25.60 -16.24
CA LEU A 232 -0.43 -26.28 -16.68
C LEU A 232 -0.71 -27.53 -17.51
N ALA A 233 -1.80 -28.24 -17.20
CA ALA A 233 -2.27 -29.36 -18.00
C ALA A 233 -2.81 -28.91 -19.37
N ASP A 234 -3.60 -27.82 -19.41
CA ASP A 234 -4.08 -27.22 -20.65
C ASP A 234 -2.92 -26.73 -21.55
N LYS A 235 -1.82 -26.26 -20.95
CA LYS A 235 -0.56 -25.92 -21.63
C LYS A 235 0.28 -27.13 -22.03
N LYS A 236 -0.19 -28.35 -21.78
CA LYS A 236 0.54 -29.60 -22.06
C LYS A 236 1.91 -29.72 -21.35
N MET A 237 2.05 -29.06 -20.20
CA MET A 237 3.24 -29.18 -19.35
C MET A 237 3.08 -30.27 -18.29
N LEU A 238 1.86 -30.55 -17.89
CA LEU A 238 1.46 -31.59 -16.94
C LEU A 238 0.36 -32.47 -17.54
N VAL A 239 0.21 -33.68 -17.06
CA VAL A 239 -0.90 -34.58 -17.37
C VAL A 239 -1.54 -35.09 -16.09
N LEU A 240 -2.88 -35.09 -16.03
CA LEU A 240 -3.63 -35.58 -14.86
C LEU A 240 -3.49 -37.09 -14.77
N VAL A 241 -3.08 -37.59 -13.60
CA VAL A 241 -2.89 -39.03 -13.32
C VAL A 241 -3.73 -39.40 -12.09
N GLY A 242 -4.46 -40.49 -12.18
CA GLY A 242 -5.34 -40.97 -11.10
C GLY A 242 -6.72 -40.34 -11.09
N LYS A 243 -7.55 -40.77 -10.14
CA LYS A 243 -8.93 -40.27 -9.95
C LYS A 243 -9.22 -40.01 -8.47
N GLY A 244 -10.10 -39.05 -8.19
CA GLY A 244 -10.59 -38.78 -6.85
C GLY A 244 -9.52 -38.14 -5.95
N ARG A 245 -9.44 -38.59 -4.70
CA ARG A 245 -8.61 -37.98 -3.64
C ARG A 245 -7.10 -38.17 -3.86
N THR A 246 -6.72 -39.17 -4.64
CA THR A 246 -5.32 -39.52 -4.99
C THR A 246 -4.88 -38.96 -6.35
N ALA A 247 -5.71 -38.14 -7.00
CA ALA A 247 -5.36 -37.55 -8.27
C ALA A 247 -4.18 -36.60 -8.14
N GLY A 248 -3.16 -36.79 -8.99
CA GLY A 248 -2.00 -35.93 -9.11
C GLY A 248 -1.73 -35.54 -10.56
N TYR A 249 -0.63 -34.91 -10.79
CA TYR A 249 -0.21 -34.44 -12.11
C TYR A 249 1.25 -34.86 -12.37
N ASP A 250 1.51 -35.44 -13.52
CA ASP A 250 2.85 -35.83 -13.95
C ASP A 250 3.37 -34.88 -15.03
N VAL A 251 4.68 -34.66 -15.03
CA VAL A 251 5.33 -33.85 -16.07
C VAL A 251 5.24 -34.61 -17.41
N MET A 252 4.74 -33.93 -18.41
CA MET A 252 4.77 -34.49 -19.78
C MET A 252 6.23 -34.59 -20.26
N LYS A 253 6.61 -35.77 -20.70
CA LYS A 253 7.92 -36.05 -21.29
C LYS A 253 8.02 -35.55 -22.71
#